data_a1d8b7e36ec94640c8216c3b05359c35
#
_entry.id   a1d8b7e36ec94640c8216c3b05359c35
#
_cell.length_a   1.000
_cell.length_b   1.000
_cell.length_c   1.000
_cell.angle_alpha   90.00
_cell.angle_beta   90.00
_cell.angle_gamma   90.00
#
_symmetry.space_group_name_H-M   'P 1'
#
loop_
_entity.id
_entity.type
_entity.pdbx_description
1 polymer ?
#
loop_
_entity_poly.entity_id
_entity_poly.type
_entity_poly.pdbx_seq_one_letter_code
_entity_poly.pdbx_strand_id
1 'polypeptide(L)'
;VSASADVDAARGARLLFDAELAAGTVSADDVTVPAVLDAIRARPVPPAPLRWTQDVMRKLGRYDHAKAVDEPLVAARKAVLGDRAAAPPRFLVRVDEFPHYKAWDEPARFGSAGFERFHELLQSAGVPYLVAVLPRVSRAPLDPHGTASRALTDEEATLLRRVAGSAGVAIALHGRDHRTRDASPRRHSELCGLDAQATATLLDDGLAELDRHGVYPDVFVAPYNRFDAVQWALLTQRFAIVGGGPESIRQIGFQRAPVWRGDAVYLPSYAPYYGRARGVLPAVERAIEQQTGLWTPLVLHWGWEADAGWHELERLCAAIAPFTAEWTDFRDAVERSR
;
A
#
# COMPACT_ATOMS: atom_id res chain seq x y z
N VAL A 1 5.15 12.48 -25.62
CA VAL A 1 5.50 12.29 -24.20
C VAL A 1 5.46 13.68 -23.59
N SER A 2 4.65 13.91 -22.54
CA SER A 2 4.54 15.24 -21.93
C SER A 2 5.77 15.49 -21.02
N ALA A 3 6.18 16.74 -20.87
CA ALA A 3 7.24 17.15 -19.95
C ALA A 3 7.03 16.61 -18.50
N SER A 4 5.79 16.45 -18.08
CA SER A 4 5.41 15.85 -16.78
C SER A 4 5.86 14.39 -16.66
N ALA A 5 5.73 13.58 -17.75
CA ALA A 5 6.12 12.16 -17.69
C ALA A 5 7.65 11.98 -17.59
N ASP A 6 8.42 12.91 -18.09
CA ASP A 6 9.88 12.88 -17.97
C ASP A 6 10.33 13.26 -16.55
N VAL A 7 9.67 14.22 -15.94
CA VAL A 7 9.89 14.59 -14.52
C VAL A 7 9.53 13.42 -13.61
N ASP A 8 8.38 12.79 -13.80
CA ASP A 8 7.95 11.64 -13.00
C ASP A 8 8.94 10.48 -13.13
N ALA A 9 9.46 10.22 -14.35
CA ALA A 9 10.44 9.16 -14.57
C ALA A 9 11.78 9.47 -13.87
N ALA A 10 12.25 10.72 -13.92
CA ALA A 10 13.49 11.13 -13.24
C ALA A 10 13.34 11.02 -11.71
N ARG A 11 12.20 11.43 -11.15
CA ARG A 11 11.89 11.25 -9.72
C ARG A 11 11.81 9.75 -9.37
N GLY A 12 11.18 8.94 -10.22
CA GLY A 12 11.12 7.49 -10.06
C GLY A 12 12.50 6.82 -10.07
N ALA A 13 13.40 7.29 -10.93
CA ALA A 13 14.79 6.83 -10.96
C ALA A 13 15.52 7.17 -9.64
N ARG A 14 15.40 8.40 -9.16
CA ARG A 14 15.97 8.79 -7.86
C ARG A 14 15.41 7.98 -6.71
N LEU A 15 14.11 7.68 -6.70
CA LEU A 15 13.50 6.83 -5.68
C LEU A 15 13.97 5.38 -5.76
N LEU A 16 14.22 4.84 -6.97
CA LEU A 16 14.76 3.50 -7.18
C LEU A 16 16.17 3.34 -6.62
N PHE A 17 16.97 4.42 -6.64
CA PHE A 17 18.37 4.46 -6.20
C PHE A 17 18.58 5.32 -4.94
N ASP A 18 17.53 5.53 -4.13
CA ASP A 18 17.57 6.45 -2.98
C ASP A 18 18.69 6.13 -1.98
N ALA A 19 18.94 4.85 -1.72
CA ALA A 19 19.99 4.41 -0.80
C ALA A 19 21.40 4.72 -1.34
N GLU A 20 21.63 4.47 -2.62
CA GLU A 20 22.91 4.71 -3.28
C GLU A 20 23.18 6.21 -3.45
N LEU A 21 22.15 7.00 -3.75
CA LEU A 21 22.23 8.46 -3.80
C LEU A 21 22.53 9.04 -2.42
N ALA A 22 21.84 8.57 -1.37
CA ALA A 22 22.09 9.01 0.00
C ALA A 22 23.49 8.64 0.50
N ALA A 23 24.03 7.50 0.07
CA ALA A 23 25.40 7.08 0.37
C ALA A 23 26.46 7.76 -0.51
N GLY A 24 26.08 8.57 -1.51
CA GLY A 24 26.99 9.21 -2.45
C GLY A 24 27.76 8.25 -3.36
N THR A 25 27.26 7.00 -3.53
CA THR A 25 27.90 5.98 -4.37
C THR A 25 27.52 6.08 -5.84
N VAL A 26 26.48 6.85 -6.15
CA VAL A 26 26.04 7.27 -7.48
C VAL A 26 25.56 8.73 -7.43
N SER A 27 25.58 9.41 -8.58
CA SER A 27 25.01 10.75 -8.74
C SER A 27 23.62 10.70 -9.37
N ALA A 28 22.91 11.83 -9.36
CA ALA A 28 21.63 11.95 -10.05
C ALA A 28 21.74 11.69 -11.56
N ASP A 29 22.86 12.10 -12.18
CA ASP A 29 23.10 11.88 -13.61
C ASP A 29 23.32 10.40 -13.93
N ASP A 30 24.00 9.65 -13.03
CA ASP A 30 24.20 8.20 -13.20
C ASP A 30 22.89 7.42 -13.21
N VAL A 31 21.87 7.86 -12.48
CA VAL A 31 20.60 7.15 -12.34
C VAL A 31 19.53 7.61 -13.33
N THR A 32 19.71 8.77 -14.00
CA THR A 32 18.75 9.29 -14.99
C THR A 32 19.14 8.93 -16.43
N VAL A 33 19.90 7.86 -16.61
CA VAL A 33 20.26 7.34 -17.93
C VAL A 33 19.06 6.72 -18.68
N PRO A 34 19.06 6.72 -20.03
CA PRO A 34 17.92 6.24 -20.82
C PRO A 34 17.40 4.86 -20.42
N ALA A 35 18.28 3.90 -20.15
CA ALA A 35 17.89 2.54 -19.77
C ALA A 35 17.07 2.49 -18.48
N VAL A 36 17.39 3.32 -17.49
CA VAL A 36 16.65 3.42 -16.24
C VAL A 36 15.31 4.15 -16.46
N LEU A 37 15.34 5.30 -17.15
CA LEU A 37 14.14 6.07 -17.41
C LEU A 37 13.13 5.28 -18.24
N ASP A 38 13.58 4.49 -19.20
CA ASP A 38 12.71 3.63 -20.00
C ASP A 38 12.11 2.49 -19.17
N ALA A 39 12.87 1.89 -18.26
CA ALA A 39 12.35 0.88 -17.33
C ALA A 39 11.26 1.45 -16.40
N ILE A 40 11.43 2.71 -15.94
CA ILE A 40 10.45 3.40 -15.09
C ILE A 40 9.20 3.82 -15.88
N ARG A 41 9.37 4.36 -17.10
CA ARG A 41 8.25 4.77 -17.97
C ARG A 41 7.45 3.59 -18.51
N ALA A 42 8.11 2.46 -18.75
CA ALA A 42 7.47 1.29 -19.30
C ALA A 42 6.36 0.78 -18.37
N ARG A 43 5.12 0.94 -18.79
CA ARG A 43 4.00 0.33 -18.12
C ARG A 43 4.01 -1.17 -18.41
N PRO A 44 4.03 -2.02 -17.40
CA PRO A 44 3.87 -3.45 -17.66
C PRO A 44 2.54 -3.64 -18.38
N VAL A 45 2.56 -4.25 -19.55
CA VAL A 45 1.33 -4.63 -20.25
C VAL A 45 0.91 -5.96 -19.68
N PRO A 46 -0.20 -6.02 -18.92
CA PRO A 46 -0.70 -7.32 -18.49
C PRO A 46 -1.05 -8.13 -19.76
N PRO A 47 -0.71 -9.43 -19.82
CA PRO A 47 -1.14 -10.29 -20.90
C PRO A 47 -2.64 -10.12 -21.17
N ALA A 48 -3.06 -10.20 -22.43
CA ALA A 48 -4.45 -9.94 -22.84
C ALA A 48 -5.52 -10.62 -21.99
N PRO A 49 -5.34 -11.87 -21.50
CA PRO A 49 -6.26 -12.50 -20.56
C PRO A 49 -6.38 -11.77 -19.21
N LEU A 50 -5.32 -11.11 -18.74
CA LEU A 50 -5.35 -10.38 -17.47
C LEU A 50 -6.25 -9.14 -17.47
N ARG A 51 -6.43 -8.50 -18.62
CA ARG A 51 -7.38 -7.38 -18.72
C ARG A 51 -8.83 -7.80 -18.51
N TRP A 52 -9.14 -9.08 -18.75
CA TRP A 52 -10.49 -9.65 -18.67
C TRP A 52 -10.71 -10.47 -17.41
N THR A 53 -9.65 -10.99 -16.81
CA THR A 53 -9.72 -12.07 -15.82
C THR A 53 -8.83 -11.81 -14.60
N GLN A 54 -8.52 -10.55 -14.27
CA GLN A 54 -7.61 -10.20 -13.17
C GLN A 54 -7.92 -10.98 -11.88
N ASP A 55 -9.21 -11.07 -11.53
CA ASP A 55 -9.64 -11.83 -10.35
C ASP A 55 -9.40 -13.35 -10.51
N VAL A 56 -9.60 -13.88 -11.71
CA VAL A 56 -9.39 -15.31 -11.99
C VAL A 56 -7.90 -15.63 -12.05
N MET A 57 -7.10 -14.79 -12.69
CA MET A 57 -5.65 -14.99 -12.80
C MET A 57 -4.93 -14.79 -11.47
N ARG A 58 -5.36 -13.83 -10.65
CA ARG A 58 -4.92 -13.67 -9.28
C ARG A 58 -5.19 -14.93 -8.45
N LYS A 59 -6.40 -15.48 -8.55
CA LYS A 59 -6.81 -16.70 -7.85
C LYS A 59 -6.08 -17.96 -8.34
N LEU A 60 -5.67 -17.99 -9.60
CA LEU A 60 -5.01 -19.15 -10.20
C LEU A 60 -3.47 -19.10 -10.13
N GLY A 61 -2.88 -18.05 -9.53
CA GLY A 61 -1.42 -17.93 -9.39
C GLY A 61 -0.65 -17.87 -10.71
N ARG A 62 -1.33 -17.54 -11.84
CA ARG A 62 -0.74 -17.52 -13.19
C ARG A 62 -0.08 -16.21 -13.57
N TYR A 63 -0.03 -15.26 -12.65
CA TYR A 63 0.62 -13.97 -12.84
C TYR A 63 2.01 -14.02 -12.22
N ASP A 64 3.02 -13.90 -13.04
CA ASP A 64 4.40 -13.78 -12.58
C ASP A 64 4.70 -12.31 -12.27
N HIS A 65 4.53 -11.95 -11.00
CA HIS A 65 4.80 -10.59 -10.49
C HIS A 65 6.28 -10.25 -10.66
N ALA A 66 7.18 -11.16 -10.34
CA ALA A 66 8.61 -10.94 -10.43
C ALA A 66 8.98 -10.53 -11.86
N LYS A 67 8.55 -11.31 -12.85
CA LYS A 67 8.84 -11.03 -14.26
C LYS A 67 8.25 -9.71 -14.77
N ALA A 68 7.05 -9.35 -14.34
CA ALA A 68 6.37 -8.17 -14.90
C ALA A 68 6.73 -6.86 -14.17
N VAL A 69 7.08 -6.94 -12.88
CA VAL A 69 7.30 -5.77 -12.02
C VAL A 69 8.76 -5.68 -11.59
N ASP A 70 9.28 -6.73 -10.95
CA ASP A 70 10.57 -6.67 -10.27
C ASP A 70 11.75 -6.77 -11.23
N GLU A 71 11.78 -7.76 -12.14
CA GLU A 71 12.90 -7.98 -13.05
C GLU A 71 13.33 -6.76 -13.87
N PRO A 72 12.40 -5.95 -14.46
CA PRO A 72 12.82 -4.77 -15.19
C PRO A 72 13.47 -3.69 -14.31
N LEU A 73 13.03 -3.55 -13.06
CA LEU A 73 13.63 -2.61 -12.11
C LEU A 73 14.98 -3.12 -11.59
N VAL A 74 15.09 -4.43 -11.32
CA VAL A 74 16.36 -5.08 -10.98
C VAL A 74 17.36 -4.95 -12.11
N ALA A 75 16.93 -5.15 -13.38
CA ALA A 75 17.78 -4.96 -14.55
C ALA A 75 18.25 -3.51 -14.69
N ALA A 76 17.37 -2.53 -14.42
CA ALA A 76 17.74 -1.12 -14.41
C ALA A 76 18.77 -0.80 -13.32
N ARG A 77 18.62 -1.34 -12.10
CA ARG A 77 19.62 -1.22 -11.03
C ARG A 77 20.95 -1.85 -11.45
N LYS A 78 20.92 -3.04 -12.02
CA LYS A 78 22.14 -3.73 -12.49
C LYS A 78 22.87 -2.97 -13.60
N ALA A 79 22.16 -2.29 -14.47
CA ALA A 79 22.76 -1.49 -15.53
C ALA A 79 23.62 -0.32 -14.98
N VAL A 80 23.28 0.24 -13.81
CA VAL A 80 24.00 1.34 -13.17
C VAL A 80 25.06 0.81 -12.18
N LEU A 81 24.69 -0.17 -11.35
CA LEU A 81 25.49 -0.60 -10.21
C LEU A 81 26.37 -1.82 -10.48
N GLY A 82 26.14 -2.55 -11.60
CA GLY A 82 26.81 -3.83 -11.87
C GLY A 82 26.50 -4.85 -10.77
N ASP A 83 27.52 -5.54 -10.28
CA ASP A 83 27.38 -6.55 -9.22
C ASP A 83 26.96 -5.96 -7.86
N ARG A 84 27.12 -4.64 -7.65
CA ARG A 84 26.65 -3.95 -6.44
C ARG A 84 25.12 -3.77 -6.39
N ALA A 85 24.39 -4.14 -7.44
CA ALA A 85 22.93 -4.07 -7.49
C ALA A 85 22.25 -5.08 -6.56
N ALA A 86 22.93 -6.17 -6.22
CA ALA A 86 22.41 -7.19 -5.31
C ALA A 86 22.33 -6.60 -3.89
N ALA A 87 21.10 -6.43 -3.41
CA ALA A 87 20.80 -5.91 -2.07
C ALA A 87 19.50 -6.55 -1.58
N PRO A 88 19.28 -6.72 -0.28
CA PRO A 88 18.02 -7.24 0.22
C PRO A 88 16.85 -6.33 -0.18
N PRO A 89 15.64 -6.88 -0.39
CA PRO A 89 14.43 -6.07 -0.57
C PRO A 89 14.15 -5.26 0.69
N ARG A 90 13.41 -4.15 0.52
CA ARG A 90 12.93 -3.32 1.62
C ARG A 90 11.41 -3.44 1.67
N PHE A 91 10.89 -4.28 2.55
CA PHE A 91 9.45 -4.48 2.66
C PHE A 91 8.78 -3.32 3.40
N LEU A 92 7.75 -2.76 2.77
CA LEU A 92 6.84 -1.78 3.37
C LEU A 92 5.55 -2.50 3.74
N VAL A 93 5.40 -2.85 5.02
CA VAL A 93 4.23 -3.56 5.51
C VAL A 93 3.07 -2.59 5.66
N ARG A 94 1.96 -2.87 4.99
CA ARG A 94 0.69 -2.17 5.09
C ARG A 94 -0.37 -3.11 5.66
N VAL A 95 -1.12 -2.63 6.63
CA VAL A 95 -2.21 -3.36 7.30
C VAL A 95 -3.51 -2.60 7.08
N ASP A 96 -4.48 -3.24 6.46
CA ASP A 96 -5.74 -2.59 6.11
C ASP A 96 -6.85 -2.88 7.12
N GLU A 97 -7.83 -1.92 7.20
CA GLU A 97 -9.13 -2.06 7.86
C GLU A 97 -9.10 -2.03 9.40
N PHE A 98 -8.46 -1.04 10.01
CA PHE A 98 -8.68 -0.77 11.43
C PHE A 98 -9.62 0.46 11.62
N PRO A 99 -10.70 0.36 12.45
CA PRO A 99 -11.29 -0.85 13.03
C PRO A 99 -11.95 -1.76 11.97
N HIS A 100 -12.14 -3.01 12.31
CA HIS A 100 -12.74 -3.98 11.38
C HIS A 100 -14.26 -4.02 11.53
N TYR A 101 -14.99 -4.13 10.41
CA TYR A 101 -16.47 -4.13 10.41
C TYR A 101 -17.09 -5.28 11.22
N LYS A 102 -16.44 -6.45 11.26
CA LYS A 102 -16.91 -7.59 12.07
C LYS A 102 -16.91 -7.32 13.57
N ALA A 103 -16.24 -6.26 14.04
CA ALA A 103 -16.30 -5.85 15.44
C ALA A 103 -17.72 -5.51 15.93
N TRP A 104 -18.66 -5.24 15.02
CA TRP A 104 -20.06 -5.05 15.35
C TRP A 104 -20.71 -6.29 15.94
N ASP A 105 -20.37 -7.46 15.42
CA ASP A 105 -21.04 -8.72 15.76
C ASP A 105 -20.10 -9.67 16.54
N GLU A 106 -18.80 -9.54 16.38
CA GLU A 106 -17.77 -10.38 17.00
C GLU A 106 -16.65 -9.51 17.67
N PRO A 107 -16.98 -8.63 18.63
CA PRO A 107 -16.02 -7.67 19.20
C PRO A 107 -14.85 -8.34 19.94
N ALA A 108 -15.04 -9.52 20.50
CA ALA A 108 -13.97 -10.24 21.18
C ALA A 108 -12.81 -10.63 20.23
N ARG A 109 -13.10 -10.84 18.96
CA ARG A 109 -12.14 -11.29 17.96
C ARG A 109 -11.67 -10.15 17.05
N PHE A 110 -12.59 -9.29 16.61
CA PHE A 110 -12.34 -8.23 15.63
C PHE A 110 -12.39 -6.82 16.22
N GLY A 111 -12.57 -6.69 17.53
CA GLY A 111 -12.49 -5.43 18.25
C GLY A 111 -11.05 -5.09 18.64
N SER A 112 -10.94 -4.17 19.62
CA SER A 112 -9.66 -3.63 20.10
C SER A 112 -8.68 -4.71 20.55
N ALA A 113 -9.12 -5.70 21.32
CA ALA A 113 -8.25 -6.78 21.82
C ALA A 113 -7.66 -7.64 20.66
N GLY A 114 -8.44 -7.89 19.60
CA GLY A 114 -7.95 -8.62 18.42
C GLY A 114 -6.88 -7.84 17.67
N PHE A 115 -7.09 -6.53 17.47
CA PHE A 115 -6.09 -5.68 16.82
C PHE A 115 -4.85 -5.45 17.70
N GLU A 116 -5.05 -5.32 19.01
CA GLU A 116 -3.93 -5.22 19.97
C GLU A 116 -3.01 -6.44 19.88
N ARG A 117 -3.59 -7.65 19.84
CA ARG A 117 -2.82 -8.88 19.63
C ARG A 117 -2.04 -8.86 18.33
N PHE A 118 -2.65 -8.41 17.24
CA PHE A 118 -1.97 -8.25 15.95
C PHE A 118 -0.80 -7.26 16.06
N HIS A 119 -1.04 -6.09 16.67
CA HIS A 119 -0.02 -5.07 16.91
C HIS A 119 1.17 -5.62 17.73
N GLU A 120 0.89 -6.32 18.84
CA GLU A 120 1.91 -6.92 19.69
C GLU A 120 2.79 -7.93 18.94
N LEU A 121 2.22 -8.72 18.03
CA LEU A 121 2.97 -9.67 17.21
C LEU A 121 3.96 -8.95 16.28
N LEU A 122 3.54 -7.89 15.59
CA LEU A 122 4.43 -7.12 14.75
C LEU A 122 5.51 -6.40 15.57
N GLN A 123 5.12 -5.75 16.66
CA GLN A 123 6.06 -5.03 17.53
C GLN A 123 7.09 -5.96 18.16
N SER A 124 6.68 -7.12 18.68
CA SER A 124 7.60 -8.10 19.29
C SER A 124 8.57 -8.70 18.28
N ALA A 125 8.19 -8.77 17.02
CA ALA A 125 9.05 -9.20 15.93
C ALA A 125 9.93 -8.06 15.35
N GLY A 126 9.76 -6.82 15.80
CA GLY A 126 10.47 -5.66 15.27
C GLY A 126 10.05 -5.30 13.83
N VAL A 127 8.80 -5.56 13.45
CA VAL A 127 8.26 -5.28 12.12
C VAL A 127 7.54 -3.93 12.13
N PRO A 128 8.13 -2.87 11.54
CA PRO A 128 7.43 -1.61 11.32
C PRO A 128 6.31 -1.77 10.30
N TYR A 129 5.24 -1.02 10.46
CA TYR A 129 4.10 -1.11 9.55
C TYR A 129 3.27 0.18 9.48
N LEU A 130 2.49 0.30 8.41
CA LEU A 130 1.45 1.31 8.29
C LEU A 130 0.10 0.66 8.54
N VAL A 131 -0.74 1.28 9.35
CA VAL A 131 -2.14 0.88 9.51
C VAL A 131 -3.06 1.85 8.77
N ALA A 132 -3.90 1.30 7.90
CA ALA A 132 -4.93 2.05 7.19
C ALA A 132 -6.21 2.11 8.06
N VAL A 133 -6.52 3.33 8.54
CA VAL A 133 -7.53 3.58 9.56
C VAL A 133 -8.81 4.10 8.92
N LEU A 134 -9.92 3.49 9.32
CA LEU A 134 -11.28 3.94 9.03
C LEU A 134 -11.74 4.90 10.12
N PRO A 135 -12.01 6.17 9.81
CA PRO A 135 -12.55 7.13 10.81
C PRO A 135 -13.93 6.69 11.34
N ARG A 136 -14.67 5.97 10.53
CA ARG A 136 -15.97 5.38 10.87
C ARG A 136 -16.01 3.93 10.40
N VAL A 137 -16.91 3.15 11.00
CA VAL A 137 -17.05 1.71 10.68
C VAL A 137 -18.46 1.42 10.21
N SER A 138 -18.63 1.07 8.94
CA SER A 138 -19.90 0.55 8.43
C SER A 138 -20.13 -0.87 8.95
N ARG A 139 -21.36 -1.17 9.40
CA ARG A 139 -21.74 -2.53 9.78
C ARG A 139 -21.81 -3.48 8.58
N ALA A 140 -22.22 -2.96 7.44
CA ALA A 140 -22.38 -3.71 6.19
C ALA A 140 -21.62 -3.02 5.04
N PRO A 141 -20.27 -3.10 5.00
CA PRO A 141 -19.48 -2.35 4.02
C PRO A 141 -19.73 -2.79 2.57
N LEU A 142 -20.24 -4.00 2.35
CA LEU A 142 -20.56 -4.53 1.02
C LEU A 142 -21.99 -4.18 0.55
N ASP A 143 -22.81 -3.57 1.40
CA ASP A 143 -24.16 -3.13 1.06
C ASP A 143 -24.18 -1.62 0.75
N PRO A 144 -24.41 -1.21 -0.52
CA PRO A 144 -24.48 0.20 -0.90
C PRO A 144 -25.66 0.95 -0.27
N HIS A 145 -26.67 0.24 0.19
CA HIS A 145 -27.87 0.79 0.83
C HIS A 145 -27.80 0.76 2.36
N GLY A 146 -26.79 0.13 2.93
CA GLY A 146 -26.57 0.08 4.36
C GLY A 146 -26.38 1.48 4.94
N THR A 147 -27.05 1.82 6.03
CA THR A 147 -26.96 3.15 6.67
C THR A 147 -26.24 3.10 8.01
N ALA A 148 -26.10 1.91 8.60
CA ALA A 148 -25.47 1.75 9.90
C ALA A 148 -23.95 1.95 9.81
N SER A 149 -23.50 3.08 10.38
CA SER A 149 -22.09 3.45 10.50
C SER A 149 -21.88 4.16 11.84
N ARG A 150 -20.77 3.88 12.53
CA ARG A 150 -20.41 4.52 13.79
C ARG A 150 -19.01 5.12 13.73
N ALA A 151 -18.77 6.11 14.56
CA ALA A 151 -17.43 6.60 14.86
C ALA A 151 -16.62 5.53 15.62
N LEU A 152 -15.34 5.79 15.82
CA LEU A 152 -14.51 5.00 16.73
C LEU A 152 -15.13 5.01 18.13
N THR A 153 -15.10 3.86 18.81
CA THR A 153 -15.39 3.81 20.25
C THR A 153 -14.24 4.44 21.02
N ASP A 154 -14.47 4.79 22.29
CA ASP A 154 -13.41 5.34 23.17
C ASP A 154 -12.23 4.35 23.30
N GLU A 155 -12.53 3.05 23.34
CA GLU A 155 -11.53 1.99 23.39
C GLU A 155 -10.70 1.93 22.08
N GLU A 156 -11.35 1.94 20.92
CA GLU A 156 -10.70 1.97 19.61
C GLU A 156 -9.85 3.25 19.43
N ALA A 157 -10.38 4.40 19.83
CA ALA A 157 -9.65 5.67 19.77
C ALA A 157 -8.44 5.68 20.72
N THR A 158 -8.55 5.08 21.90
CA THR A 158 -7.45 4.96 22.86
C THR A 158 -6.38 4.03 22.32
N LEU A 159 -6.78 2.88 21.76
CA LEU A 159 -5.86 1.96 21.10
C LEU A 159 -5.18 2.62 19.90
N LEU A 160 -5.91 3.34 19.06
CA LEU A 160 -5.35 4.05 17.90
C LEU A 160 -4.26 5.05 18.32
N ARG A 161 -4.51 5.88 19.35
CA ARG A 161 -3.49 6.82 19.88
C ARG A 161 -2.23 6.09 20.36
N ARG A 162 -2.39 4.98 21.08
CA ARG A 162 -1.27 4.18 21.55
C ARG A 162 -0.48 3.58 20.39
N VAL A 163 -1.16 2.99 19.41
CA VAL A 163 -0.55 2.41 18.22
C VAL A 163 0.16 3.47 17.39
N ALA A 164 -0.47 4.62 17.17
CA ALA A 164 0.15 5.75 16.45
C ALA A 164 1.40 6.31 17.16
N GLY A 165 1.48 6.19 18.49
CA GLY A 165 2.65 6.55 19.27
C GLY A 165 3.72 5.46 19.37
N SER A 166 3.50 4.28 18.82
CA SER A 166 4.46 3.17 18.86
C SER A 166 5.55 3.35 17.80
N ALA A 167 6.78 2.97 18.15
CA ALA A 167 7.90 3.05 17.21
C ALA A 167 7.64 2.22 15.95
N GLY A 168 8.02 2.75 14.79
CA GLY A 168 7.89 2.06 13.51
C GLY A 168 6.45 1.95 12.99
N VAL A 169 5.46 2.63 13.61
CA VAL A 169 4.08 2.61 13.14
C VAL A 169 3.72 3.93 12.46
N ALA A 170 3.22 3.84 11.23
CA ALA A 170 2.64 4.94 10.47
C ALA A 170 1.12 4.76 10.31
N ILE A 171 0.40 5.87 10.12
CA ILE A 171 -1.05 5.87 9.94
C ILE A 171 -1.40 6.35 8.54
N ALA A 172 -2.36 5.67 7.90
CA ALA A 172 -2.99 6.13 6.67
C ALA A 172 -4.49 6.35 6.87
N LEU A 173 -5.05 7.28 6.13
CA LEU A 173 -6.50 7.39 5.99
C LEU A 173 -7.00 6.27 5.05
N HIS A 174 -8.01 5.51 5.47
CA HIS A 174 -8.63 4.43 4.68
C HIS A 174 -10.06 4.77 4.24
N GLY A 175 -10.22 5.87 3.51
CA GLY A 175 -11.55 6.39 3.20
C GLY A 175 -12.26 6.94 4.43
N ARG A 176 -13.58 6.77 4.48
CA ARG A 176 -14.41 7.25 5.59
C ARG A 176 -15.02 6.09 6.41
N ASP A 177 -15.79 5.20 5.77
CA ASP A 177 -16.47 4.10 6.46
C ASP A 177 -16.42 2.76 5.71
N HIS A 178 -15.62 2.68 4.66
CA HIS A 178 -15.43 1.51 3.79
C HIS A 178 -16.72 1.00 3.12
N ARG A 179 -17.80 1.79 3.09
CA ARG A 179 -19.05 1.35 2.48
C ARG A 179 -18.99 1.49 0.97
N THR A 180 -19.25 0.38 0.27
CA THR A 180 -19.33 0.41 -1.19
C THR A 180 -20.50 1.26 -1.69
N ARG A 181 -20.32 1.86 -2.86
CA ARG A 181 -21.37 2.57 -3.59
C ARG A 181 -22.04 1.72 -4.69
N ASP A 182 -21.49 0.55 -4.98
CA ASP A 182 -21.98 -0.35 -6.03
C ASP A 182 -22.24 -1.74 -5.46
N ALA A 183 -23.40 -2.31 -5.79
CA ALA A 183 -23.78 -3.66 -5.35
C ALA A 183 -22.97 -4.77 -6.03
N SER A 184 -22.36 -4.48 -7.18
CA SER A 184 -21.56 -5.48 -7.89
C SER A 184 -20.20 -5.69 -7.23
N PRO A 185 -19.84 -6.92 -6.81
CA PRO A 185 -18.54 -7.22 -6.21
C PRO A 185 -17.34 -6.80 -7.08
N ARG A 186 -17.54 -6.74 -8.41
CA ARG A 186 -16.50 -6.31 -9.36
C ARG A 186 -16.32 -4.80 -9.40
N ARG A 187 -17.20 -4.04 -8.75
CA ARG A 187 -17.21 -2.58 -8.73
C ARG A 187 -17.26 -2.00 -7.32
N HIS A 188 -17.12 -2.82 -6.28
CA HIS A 188 -17.07 -2.33 -4.92
C HIS A 188 -16.05 -1.20 -4.82
N SER A 189 -16.47 -0.04 -4.37
CA SER A 189 -15.66 1.15 -4.14
C SER A 189 -16.43 2.12 -3.25
N GLU A 190 -15.75 2.77 -2.35
CA GLU A 190 -16.30 3.90 -1.60
C GLU A 190 -16.20 5.20 -2.41
N LEU A 191 -15.20 5.33 -3.29
CA LEU A 191 -14.83 6.56 -3.95
C LEU A 191 -15.34 6.67 -5.39
N CYS A 192 -15.18 5.62 -6.20
CA CYS A 192 -15.50 5.66 -7.63
C CYS A 192 -16.94 6.12 -7.89
N GLY A 193 -17.08 7.07 -8.84
CA GLY A 193 -18.37 7.66 -9.20
C GLY A 193 -18.78 8.86 -8.34
N LEU A 194 -18.00 9.25 -7.34
CA LEU A 194 -18.15 10.56 -6.69
C LEU A 194 -17.61 11.66 -7.60
N ASP A 195 -18.29 12.79 -7.63
CA ASP A 195 -17.73 14.02 -8.21
C ASP A 195 -16.62 14.59 -7.30
N ALA A 196 -15.98 15.66 -7.78
CA ALA A 196 -14.88 16.28 -7.07
C ALA A 196 -15.30 16.84 -5.69
N GLN A 197 -16.48 17.46 -5.59
CA GLN A 197 -16.96 18.04 -4.34
C GLN A 197 -17.29 16.95 -3.32
N ALA A 198 -18.01 15.92 -3.72
CA ALA A 198 -18.36 14.80 -2.84
C ALA A 198 -17.11 14.01 -2.38
N THR A 199 -16.12 13.88 -3.26
CA THR A 199 -14.84 13.27 -2.90
C THR A 199 -14.09 14.12 -1.88
N ALA A 200 -13.99 15.44 -2.12
CA ALA A 200 -13.35 16.37 -1.19
C ALA A 200 -14.01 16.31 0.19
N THR A 201 -15.34 16.39 0.24
CA THR A 201 -16.12 16.32 1.49
C THR A 201 -15.82 14.99 2.24
N LEU A 202 -15.82 13.85 1.52
CA LEU A 202 -15.54 12.56 2.14
C LEU A 202 -14.15 12.51 2.77
N LEU A 203 -13.14 13.02 2.08
CA LEU A 203 -11.76 13.05 2.57
C LEU A 203 -11.61 14.02 3.75
N ASP A 204 -12.19 15.22 3.65
CA ASP A 204 -12.10 16.24 4.68
C ASP A 204 -12.84 15.80 5.96
N ASP A 205 -14.01 15.15 5.84
CA ASP A 205 -14.73 14.53 6.96
C ASP A 205 -13.87 13.43 7.62
N GLY A 206 -13.24 12.58 6.81
CA GLY A 206 -12.39 11.51 7.33
C GLY A 206 -11.17 12.04 8.09
N LEU A 207 -10.50 13.04 7.54
CA LEU A 207 -9.36 13.70 8.18
C LEU A 207 -9.78 14.42 9.48
N ALA A 208 -10.90 15.16 9.46
CA ALA A 208 -11.41 15.84 10.63
C ALA A 208 -11.81 14.89 11.76
N GLU A 209 -12.31 13.70 11.43
CA GLU A 209 -12.63 12.68 12.43
C GLU A 209 -11.35 12.13 13.09
N LEU A 210 -10.29 11.85 12.32
CA LEU A 210 -9.01 11.39 12.87
C LEU A 210 -8.28 12.49 13.64
N ASP A 211 -8.38 13.76 13.21
CA ASP A 211 -7.82 14.91 13.93
C ASP A 211 -8.37 15.03 15.36
N ARG A 212 -9.66 14.75 15.59
CA ARG A 212 -10.24 14.69 16.94
C ARG A 212 -9.55 13.72 17.89
N HIS A 213 -8.84 12.75 17.32
CA HIS A 213 -8.06 11.77 18.05
C HIS A 213 -6.55 12.07 18.05
N GLY A 214 -6.13 13.21 17.48
CA GLY A 214 -4.73 13.63 17.37
C GLY A 214 -3.93 12.82 16.33
N VAL A 215 -4.60 12.31 15.31
CA VAL A 215 -3.99 11.49 14.25
C VAL A 215 -4.04 12.23 12.91
N TYR A 216 -2.88 12.44 12.30
CA TYR A 216 -2.68 13.25 11.09
C TYR A 216 -2.03 12.42 9.98
N PRO A 217 -2.78 11.64 9.20
CA PRO A 217 -2.21 10.80 8.16
C PRO A 217 -1.76 11.61 6.94
N ASP A 218 -0.57 11.31 6.43
CA ASP A 218 -0.03 11.84 5.18
C ASP A 218 -0.03 10.79 4.04
N VAL A 219 -0.53 9.60 4.35
CA VAL A 219 -0.73 8.49 3.41
C VAL A 219 -2.23 8.22 3.26
N PHE A 220 -2.66 7.95 2.05
CA PHE A 220 -4.01 7.48 1.76
C PHE A 220 -3.99 6.05 1.22
N VAL A 221 -4.87 5.22 1.73
CA VAL A 221 -5.13 3.86 1.21
C VAL A 221 -6.58 3.79 0.76
N ALA A 222 -6.81 3.57 -0.52
CA ALA A 222 -8.17 3.53 -1.05
C ALA A 222 -8.93 2.28 -0.58
N PRO A 223 -10.14 2.41 -0.01
CA PRO A 223 -11.02 1.27 0.23
C PRO A 223 -11.25 0.47 -1.04
N TYR A 224 -11.22 -0.86 -0.94
CA TYR A 224 -11.27 -1.76 -2.10
C TYR A 224 -10.14 -1.53 -3.12
N ASN A 225 -9.09 -0.80 -2.77
CA ASN A 225 -8.02 -0.35 -3.66
C ASN A 225 -8.54 0.38 -4.92
N ARG A 226 -9.70 1.06 -4.85
CA ARG A 226 -10.35 1.67 -6.03
C ARG A 226 -10.54 3.16 -5.90
N PHE A 227 -10.05 3.85 -6.92
CA PHE A 227 -10.30 5.26 -7.22
C PHE A 227 -10.19 5.47 -8.72
N ASP A 228 -10.73 6.53 -9.25
CA ASP A 228 -10.60 6.93 -10.65
C ASP A 228 -9.77 8.22 -10.80
N ALA A 229 -9.76 8.80 -12.01
CA ALA A 229 -8.96 9.99 -12.30
C ALA A 229 -9.41 11.24 -11.52
N VAL A 230 -10.70 11.35 -11.20
CA VAL A 230 -11.23 12.48 -10.41
C VAL A 230 -10.71 12.39 -8.98
N GLN A 231 -10.83 11.22 -8.37
CA GLN A 231 -10.32 11.00 -7.01
C GLN A 231 -8.80 11.11 -6.96
N TRP A 232 -8.08 10.58 -7.96
CA TRP A 232 -6.63 10.70 -8.04
C TRP A 232 -6.17 12.16 -7.92
N ALA A 233 -6.77 13.05 -8.70
CA ALA A 233 -6.42 14.48 -8.70
C ALA A 233 -6.60 15.15 -7.33
N LEU A 234 -7.59 14.69 -6.54
CA LEU A 234 -7.85 15.20 -5.19
C LEU A 234 -6.98 14.55 -4.12
N LEU A 235 -6.71 13.25 -4.26
CA LEU A 235 -5.85 12.52 -3.34
C LEU A 235 -4.43 13.09 -3.35
N THR A 236 -3.88 13.36 -4.53
CA THR A 236 -2.50 13.88 -4.68
C THR A 236 -2.32 15.31 -4.19
N GLN A 237 -3.41 16.07 -3.99
CA GLN A 237 -3.37 17.38 -3.35
C GLN A 237 -3.28 17.31 -1.82
N ARG A 238 -3.62 16.17 -1.22
CA ARG A 238 -3.72 15.99 0.23
C ARG A 238 -2.70 15.02 0.81
N PHE A 239 -2.25 14.07 -0.01
CA PHE A 239 -1.41 12.95 0.44
C PHE A 239 -0.17 12.83 -0.46
N ALA A 240 0.99 12.71 0.17
CA ALA A 240 2.25 12.48 -0.54
C ALA A 240 2.35 11.06 -1.11
N ILE A 241 1.67 10.10 -0.48
CA ILE A 241 1.69 8.69 -0.86
C ILE A 241 0.25 8.19 -0.95
N VAL A 242 -0.08 7.54 -2.07
CA VAL A 242 -1.39 6.91 -2.30
C VAL A 242 -1.20 5.41 -2.52
N GLY A 243 -1.67 4.61 -1.57
CA GLY A 243 -1.70 3.17 -1.67
C GLY A 243 -2.80 2.66 -2.60
N GLY A 244 -2.55 1.55 -3.26
CA GLY A 244 -3.52 0.90 -4.14
C GLY A 244 -3.28 -0.59 -4.27
N GLY A 245 -3.94 -1.21 -5.22
CA GLY A 245 -3.85 -2.65 -5.43
C GLY A 245 -4.44 -3.12 -6.77
N PRO A 246 -4.78 -4.41 -6.89
CA PRO A 246 -5.23 -5.00 -8.14
C PRO A 246 -6.47 -4.31 -8.74
N GLU A 247 -7.34 -3.79 -7.89
CA GLU A 247 -8.61 -3.20 -8.30
C GLU A 247 -8.44 -1.84 -9.00
N SER A 248 -7.34 -1.11 -8.72
CA SER A 248 -7.05 0.17 -9.39
C SER A 248 -6.46 0.02 -10.80
N ILE A 249 -6.06 -1.19 -11.21
CA ILE A 249 -5.47 -1.42 -12.55
C ILE A 249 -6.43 -1.00 -13.67
N ARG A 250 -7.73 -1.17 -13.48
CA ARG A 250 -8.72 -0.80 -14.50
C ARG A 250 -8.77 0.70 -14.76
N GLN A 251 -8.56 1.52 -13.74
CA GLN A 251 -8.67 2.97 -13.79
C GLN A 251 -7.36 3.64 -14.21
N ILE A 252 -6.25 3.21 -13.62
CA ILE A 252 -4.96 3.87 -13.79
C ILE A 252 -3.89 3.00 -14.46
N GLY A 253 -4.27 1.79 -14.87
CA GLY A 253 -3.38 0.80 -15.48
C GLY A 253 -2.53 0.06 -14.46
N PHE A 254 -1.88 -0.99 -14.95
CA PHE A 254 -0.91 -1.73 -14.16
C PHE A 254 0.38 -0.91 -14.04
N GLN A 255 0.90 -0.76 -12.85
CA GLN A 255 2.07 0.07 -12.55
C GLN A 255 3.11 -0.76 -11.81
N ARG A 256 4.39 -0.47 -12.03
CA ARG A 256 5.45 -0.90 -11.12
C ARG A 256 5.40 -0.03 -9.86
N ALA A 257 5.74 -0.60 -8.72
CA ALA A 257 5.73 0.11 -7.45
C ALA A 257 7.17 0.32 -6.96
N PRO A 258 7.47 1.47 -6.34
CA PRO A 258 6.69 2.71 -6.31
C PRO A 258 6.77 3.49 -7.63
N VAL A 259 5.80 4.36 -7.92
CA VAL A 259 5.80 5.18 -9.13
C VAL A 259 5.36 6.62 -8.87
N TRP A 260 6.13 7.60 -9.33
CA TRP A 260 5.74 9.00 -9.30
C TRP A 260 4.63 9.29 -10.34
N ARG A 261 3.63 10.04 -9.93
CA ARG A 261 2.56 10.55 -10.77
C ARG A 261 2.17 11.97 -10.34
N GLY A 262 2.78 12.98 -10.96
CA GLY A 262 2.63 14.36 -10.53
C GLY A 262 3.27 14.60 -9.15
N ASP A 263 2.51 15.10 -8.19
CA ASP A 263 3.03 15.51 -6.88
C ASP A 263 3.00 14.41 -5.80
N ALA A 264 2.54 13.20 -6.14
CA ALA A 264 2.46 12.09 -5.21
C ALA A 264 3.05 10.80 -5.77
N VAL A 265 3.47 9.92 -4.86
CA VAL A 265 3.87 8.55 -5.17
C VAL A 265 2.66 7.64 -5.10
N TYR A 266 2.39 6.90 -6.17
CA TYR A 266 1.49 5.78 -6.17
C TYR A 266 2.23 4.51 -5.78
N LEU A 267 1.75 3.85 -4.72
CA LEU A 267 2.36 2.65 -4.15
C LEU A 267 1.37 1.47 -4.24
N PRO A 268 1.18 0.85 -5.42
CA PRO A 268 0.33 -0.32 -5.54
C PRO A 268 1.00 -1.56 -4.98
N SER A 269 0.19 -2.46 -4.43
CA SER A 269 0.60 -3.84 -4.15
C SER A 269 -0.29 -4.82 -4.89
N TYR A 270 0.32 -5.87 -5.41
CA TYR A 270 -0.38 -6.93 -6.16
C TYR A 270 -0.03 -8.30 -5.58
N ALA A 271 -0.84 -9.32 -5.92
CA ALA A 271 -0.40 -10.68 -5.66
C ALA A 271 0.97 -10.92 -6.35
N PRO A 272 1.91 -11.58 -5.69
CA PRO A 272 1.76 -12.37 -4.48
C PRO A 272 2.01 -11.62 -3.15
N TYR A 273 2.31 -10.30 -3.17
CA TYR A 273 2.58 -9.49 -1.98
C TYR A 273 1.31 -8.89 -1.35
N TYR A 274 0.16 -9.34 -1.77
CA TYR A 274 -1.15 -8.92 -1.29
C TYR A 274 -1.97 -10.15 -0.89
N GLY A 275 -2.30 -10.30 0.39
CA GLY A 275 -3.11 -11.43 0.83
C GLY A 275 -2.90 -11.81 2.30
N ARG A 276 -3.22 -13.05 2.62
CA ARG A 276 -2.93 -13.65 3.93
C ARG A 276 -1.45 -13.98 4.07
N ALA A 277 -0.92 -13.93 5.28
CA ALA A 277 0.46 -14.21 5.61
C ALA A 277 0.98 -15.52 4.97
N ARG A 278 0.20 -16.60 5.08
CA ARG A 278 0.50 -17.90 4.44
C ARG A 278 0.73 -17.81 2.93
N GLY A 279 -0.06 -16.97 2.23
CA GLY A 279 0.04 -16.84 0.77
C GLY A 279 1.16 -15.92 0.32
N VAL A 280 1.54 -14.98 1.18
CA VAL A 280 2.58 -13.98 0.93
C VAL A 280 3.99 -14.53 1.19
N LEU A 281 4.15 -15.36 2.22
CA LEU A 281 5.44 -15.86 2.68
C LEU A 281 6.33 -16.45 1.56
N PRO A 282 5.85 -17.33 0.65
CA PRO A 282 6.71 -17.88 -0.40
C PRO A 282 7.24 -16.84 -1.40
N ALA A 283 6.52 -15.72 -1.57
CA ALA A 283 6.97 -14.64 -2.45
C ALA A 283 8.03 -13.77 -1.78
N VAL A 284 7.85 -13.52 -0.50
CA VAL A 284 8.82 -12.82 0.35
C VAL A 284 10.15 -13.58 0.37
N GLU A 285 10.12 -14.88 0.64
CA GLU A 285 11.33 -15.73 0.65
C GLU A 285 12.08 -15.65 -0.68
N ARG A 286 11.36 -15.73 -1.81
CA ARG A 286 11.98 -15.57 -3.15
C ARG A 286 12.58 -14.18 -3.37
N ALA A 287 11.91 -13.11 -2.95
CA ALA A 287 12.44 -11.76 -3.11
C ALA A 287 13.73 -11.55 -2.29
N ILE A 288 13.79 -12.14 -1.10
CA ILE A 288 14.99 -12.13 -0.25
C ILE A 288 16.13 -12.90 -0.93
N GLU A 289 15.87 -14.11 -1.43
CA GLU A 289 16.85 -14.92 -2.16
C GLU A 289 17.37 -14.20 -3.42
N GLN A 290 16.50 -13.50 -4.14
CA GLN A 290 16.85 -12.76 -5.36
C GLN A 290 17.59 -11.44 -5.10
N GLN A 291 17.63 -10.95 -3.86
CA GLN A 291 18.28 -9.70 -3.47
C GLN A 291 17.93 -8.55 -4.39
N THR A 292 16.64 -8.30 -4.54
CA THR A 292 16.08 -7.35 -5.52
C THR A 292 16.50 -5.90 -5.29
N GLY A 293 16.80 -5.50 -4.04
CA GLY A 293 17.12 -4.13 -3.64
C GLY A 293 15.95 -3.15 -3.77
N LEU A 294 14.73 -3.65 -3.96
CA LEU A 294 13.55 -2.83 -4.27
C LEU A 294 12.75 -2.48 -3.01
N TRP A 295 12.11 -1.33 -3.05
CA TRP A 295 10.97 -1.06 -2.19
C TRP A 295 9.81 -1.98 -2.59
N THR A 296 9.37 -2.83 -1.67
CA THR A 296 8.36 -3.85 -1.95
C THR A 296 7.17 -3.69 -1.02
N PRO A 297 6.03 -3.12 -1.49
CA PRO A 297 4.84 -2.99 -0.68
C PRO A 297 4.21 -4.36 -0.43
N LEU A 298 3.98 -4.68 0.84
CA LEU A 298 3.38 -5.92 1.32
C LEU A 298 2.09 -5.59 2.05
N VAL A 299 0.96 -6.16 1.63
CA VAL A 299 -0.36 -5.84 2.18
C VAL A 299 -0.97 -7.02 2.90
N LEU A 300 -1.31 -6.80 4.16
CA LEU A 300 -2.03 -7.70 5.03
C LEU A 300 -3.39 -7.09 5.43
N HIS A 301 -4.33 -7.94 5.76
CA HIS A 301 -5.59 -7.55 6.40
C HIS A 301 -5.63 -8.24 7.76
N TRP A 302 -5.52 -7.48 8.82
CA TRP A 302 -5.45 -8.05 10.17
C TRP A 302 -6.66 -8.93 10.51
N GLY A 303 -7.85 -8.57 10.02
CA GLY A 303 -9.05 -9.38 10.20
C GLY A 303 -8.96 -10.75 9.52
N TRP A 304 -8.21 -10.90 8.43
CA TRP A 304 -7.99 -12.20 7.80
C TRP A 304 -7.03 -13.07 8.61
N GLU A 305 -6.06 -12.47 9.27
CA GLU A 305 -5.12 -13.17 10.15
C GLU A 305 -5.82 -13.59 11.45
N ALA A 306 -6.67 -12.71 12.00
CA ALA A 306 -7.53 -13.05 13.13
C ALA A 306 -8.47 -14.25 12.83
N ASP A 307 -8.96 -14.37 11.59
CA ASP A 307 -9.75 -15.52 11.13
C ASP A 307 -8.90 -16.80 11.01
N ALA A 308 -7.65 -16.68 10.57
CA ALA A 308 -6.79 -17.83 10.28
C ALA A 308 -6.03 -18.35 11.51
N GLY A 309 -5.98 -17.57 12.59
CA GLY A 309 -5.05 -17.76 13.69
C GLY A 309 -3.68 -17.13 13.38
N TRP A 310 -2.90 -16.88 14.41
CA TRP A 310 -1.72 -16.01 14.33
C TRP A 310 -0.43 -16.68 13.85
N HIS A 311 -0.39 -18.02 13.81
CA HIS A 311 0.83 -18.77 13.53
C HIS A 311 1.51 -18.43 12.19
N GLU A 312 0.74 -18.28 11.11
CA GLU A 312 1.31 -17.93 9.80
C GLU A 312 1.78 -16.47 9.76
N LEU A 313 1.14 -15.59 10.53
CA LEU A 313 1.61 -14.21 10.71
C LEU A 313 2.95 -14.20 11.47
N GLU A 314 3.09 -14.96 12.55
CA GLU A 314 4.34 -15.08 13.30
C GLU A 314 5.49 -15.56 12.40
N ARG A 315 5.25 -16.57 11.55
CA ARG A 315 6.22 -17.05 10.57
C ARG A 315 6.62 -15.98 9.56
N LEU A 316 5.64 -15.26 9.02
CA LEU A 316 5.90 -14.17 8.09
C LEU A 316 6.73 -13.07 8.77
N CYS A 317 6.32 -12.63 9.97
CA CYS A 317 7.07 -11.61 10.72
C CYS A 317 8.53 -12.02 10.95
N ALA A 318 8.79 -13.25 11.35
CA ALA A 318 10.14 -13.76 11.54
C ALA A 318 10.96 -13.73 10.24
N ALA A 319 10.35 -14.02 9.10
CA ALA A 319 11.02 -14.02 7.81
C ALA A 319 11.34 -12.59 7.30
N ILE A 320 10.44 -11.62 7.53
CA ILE A 320 10.59 -10.27 6.97
C ILE A 320 11.31 -9.28 7.90
N ALA A 321 11.32 -9.50 9.21
CA ALA A 321 11.83 -8.52 10.17
C ALA A 321 13.20 -7.91 9.82
N PRO A 322 14.20 -8.69 9.35
CA PRO A 322 15.50 -8.14 8.95
C PRO A 322 15.47 -7.30 7.67
N PHE A 323 14.36 -7.33 6.93
CA PHE A 323 14.22 -6.75 5.58
C PHE A 323 13.08 -5.74 5.50
N THR A 324 12.44 -5.42 6.63
CA THR A 324 11.41 -4.38 6.67
C THR A 324 12.06 -3.00 6.80
N ALA A 325 11.39 -2.02 6.21
CA ALA A 325 11.77 -0.61 6.34
C ALA A 325 10.65 0.17 7.03
N GLU A 326 11.03 1.21 7.75
CA GLU A 326 10.05 2.14 8.31
C GLU A 326 9.37 2.97 7.22
N TRP A 327 8.12 3.31 7.42
CA TRP A 327 7.39 4.19 6.52
C TRP A 327 7.94 5.62 6.53
N THR A 328 8.57 6.03 7.63
CA THR A 328 9.34 7.29 7.72
C THR A 328 10.52 7.29 6.77
N ASP A 329 11.28 6.20 6.68
CA ASP A 329 12.41 6.09 5.74
C ASP A 329 11.94 6.17 4.28
N PHE A 330 10.81 5.52 3.98
CA PHE A 330 10.22 5.59 2.64
C PHE A 330 9.71 7.00 2.31
N ARG A 331 9.06 7.67 3.25
CA ARG A 331 8.62 9.06 3.09
C ARG A 331 9.81 9.99 2.84
N ASP A 332 10.90 9.84 3.60
CA ASP A 332 12.11 10.60 3.42
C ASP A 332 12.76 10.33 2.05
N ALA A 333 12.74 9.07 1.58
CA ALA A 333 13.19 8.73 0.24
C ALA A 333 12.32 9.39 -0.85
N VAL A 334 11.00 9.43 -0.66
CA VAL A 334 10.06 10.15 -1.53
C VAL A 334 10.41 11.65 -1.58
N GLU A 335 10.62 12.29 -0.43
CA GLU A 335 10.98 13.73 -0.38
C GLU A 335 12.33 13.99 -1.07
N ARG A 336 13.35 13.17 -0.82
CA ARG A 336 14.65 13.32 -1.49
C ARG A 336 14.59 13.10 -3.00
N SER A 337 13.60 12.34 -3.49
CA SER A 337 13.46 12.05 -4.92
C SER A 337 12.69 13.13 -5.70
N ARG A 338 12.09 14.13 -5.02
CA ARG A 338 11.41 15.29 -5.64
C ARG A 338 12.41 16.18 -6.38
#